data_f02a87065da983228124ed7ed04c930d
#
_entry.id   f02a87065da983228124ed7ed04c930d
#
_cell.length_a   1.000
_cell.length_b   1.000
_cell.length_c   1.000
_cell.angle_alpha   90.00
_cell.angle_beta   90.00
_cell.angle_gamma   90.00
#
_symmetry.space_group_name_H-M   'P 1'
#
loop_
_entity.id
_entity.type
_entity.pdbx_description
1 polymer ?
#
loop_
_entity_poly.entity_id
_entity_poly.type
_entity_poly.pdbx_seq_one_letter_code
_entity_poly.pdbx_strand_id
1 'polypeptide(L)'
;PWASPDIASVVKKLDKLEPVEMRLELKKGINHCSIINDSYSADISSLEIALNFLDQQNAGDKKTVILSDFLQSSLTNDILYHQILDSLRKHKVSRVIGIGEKISASLQNLLLQPEEKLMIGVYASTEEFITHFLSSHFKEETILIKGARAFAFERIVQLLEQKAHQTVLEINLNAIAHNLKEYQTLLKPSTKVMAMVKAFAYGSGGAEIAGILQYHKVDYLGVAYADEGVELRKAGITLPIMVMNPEESAFETITENNLEPELYSFELLQSFDKFLQQEGLQQYPVHIEIETGMNRLGFGTGEIEKLSSFLRSTSSFKVQTVFSHLAASEEAGQDDFTLQQFQLFSKAAKELQDKLGYSFLSHISNSAAAIRHPQLQMDMIRLGIGLYGVDSSGSNKLNLQTVATLKSTIAQLKHLKKGESVSYNRKAVVEKDAVIATIRIGYADGYPRRLGNGVGKVWLHNTLAPVIGTVCMDMFMIDVTEIPGVQEGEDVIIFGSQLPVQLLAQWANTIPYEIMTGVSQRVKRIYFEE
;
A
#
# COMPACT_ATOMS: atom_id res chain seq x y z
N PRO A 1 41.09 -14.33 -16.93
CA PRO A 1 40.36 -15.47 -17.45
C PRO A 1 39.00 -15.48 -16.77
N TRP A 2 37.96 -15.06 -17.51
CA TRP A 2 36.58 -15.13 -17.07
C TRP A 2 36.20 -16.60 -17.16
N ALA A 3 36.00 -17.25 -16.01
CA ALA A 3 35.40 -18.58 -15.98
C ALA A 3 33.97 -18.46 -16.55
N SER A 4 33.67 -19.26 -17.57
CA SER A 4 32.29 -19.37 -18.09
C SER A 4 31.39 -19.82 -16.94
N PRO A 5 30.30 -19.12 -16.66
CA PRO A 5 29.39 -19.52 -15.58
C PRO A 5 28.83 -20.89 -15.90
N ASP A 6 28.78 -21.76 -14.89
CA ASP A 6 28.11 -23.06 -14.99
C ASP A 6 26.62 -22.82 -15.31
N ILE A 7 26.20 -23.25 -16.51
CA ILE A 7 24.84 -23.07 -17.04
C ILE A 7 23.80 -23.60 -16.05
N ALA A 8 24.07 -24.73 -15.36
CA ALA A 8 23.17 -25.30 -14.37
C ALA A 8 22.97 -24.38 -13.14
N SER A 9 24.02 -23.66 -12.74
CA SER A 9 23.93 -22.68 -11.64
C SER A 9 23.19 -21.40 -12.05
N VAL A 10 23.30 -21.01 -13.33
CA VAL A 10 22.57 -19.86 -13.90
C VAL A 10 21.08 -20.19 -14.01
N VAL A 11 20.73 -21.40 -14.52
CA VAL A 11 19.34 -21.85 -14.62
C VAL A 11 18.66 -21.89 -13.24
N LYS A 12 19.34 -22.43 -12.19
CA LYS A 12 18.83 -22.41 -10.81
C LYS A 12 18.61 -21.02 -10.23
N LYS A 13 19.37 -20.03 -10.73
CA LYS A 13 19.16 -18.63 -10.32
C LYS A 13 18.02 -17.98 -11.09
N LEU A 14 17.79 -18.38 -12.34
CA LEU A 14 16.63 -17.92 -13.12
C LEU A 14 15.30 -18.38 -12.51
N ASP A 15 15.25 -19.61 -11.96
CA ASP A 15 14.06 -20.13 -11.24
C ASP A 15 13.71 -19.33 -9.96
N LYS A 16 14.64 -18.49 -9.48
CA LYS A 16 14.46 -17.63 -8.31
C LYS A 16 14.12 -16.18 -8.65
N LEU A 17 14.08 -15.84 -9.95
CA LEU A 17 13.64 -14.52 -10.38
C LEU A 17 12.14 -14.41 -10.17
N GLU A 18 11.72 -13.45 -9.36
CA GLU A 18 10.31 -13.10 -9.25
C GLU A 18 9.84 -12.49 -10.57
N PRO A 19 8.64 -12.87 -11.06
CA PRO A 19 8.06 -12.23 -12.24
C PRO A 19 7.89 -10.74 -12.00
N VAL A 20 8.25 -9.94 -12.99
CA VAL A 20 7.98 -8.49 -12.93
C VAL A 20 6.47 -8.31 -13.16
N GLU A 21 5.79 -7.73 -12.19
CA GLU A 21 4.37 -7.44 -12.30
C GLU A 21 4.04 -6.65 -13.58
N MET A 22 2.87 -6.91 -14.15
CA MET A 22 2.36 -6.28 -15.39
C MET A 22 3.23 -6.50 -16.65
N ARG A 23 4.21 -7.44 -16.62
CA ARG A 23 5.02 -7.81 -17.80
C ARG A 23 5.01 -9.31 -18.02
N LEU A 24 4.14 -9.79 -18.94
CA LEU A 24 3.92 -11.20 -19.25
C LEU A 24 3.64 -12.08 -18.02
N GLU A 25 2.99 -11.50 -17.02
CA GLU A 25 2.66 -12.17 -15.77
C GLU A 25 1.51 -13.15 -16.00
N LEU A 26 1.70 -14.43 -15.68
CA LEU A 26 0.67 -15.46 -15.82
C LEU A 26 -0.16 -15.57 -14.54
N LYS A 27 -1.48 -15.40 -14.68
CA LYS A 27 -2.45 -15.49 -13.57
C LYS A 27 -3.57 -16.47 -13.89
N LYS A 28 -4.17 -17.03 -12.83
CA LYS A 28 -5.41 -17.81 -12.99
C LYS A 28 -6.60 -16.85 -13.12
N GLY A 29 -7.41 -17.04 -14.14
CA GLY A 29 -8.61 -16.24 -14.37
C GLY A 29 -9.89 -16.93 -13.86
N ILE A 30 -10.98 -16.15 -13.83
CA ILE A 30 -12.35 -16.66 -13.58
C ILE A 30 -12.73 -17.73 -14.61
N ASN A 31 -13.70 -18.57 -14.30
CA ASN A 31 -14.32 -19.54 -15.21
C ASN A 31 -13.30 -20.41 -15.97
N HIS A 32 -12.22 -20.86 -15.30
CA HIS A 32 -11.12 -21.63 -15.87
C HIS A 32 -10.36 -20.94 -17.00
N CYS A 33 -10.32 -19.60 -17.00
CA CYS A 33 -9.46 -18.82 -17.88
C CYS A 33 -8.01 -18.78 -17.36
N SER A 34 -7.07 -18.58 -18.28
CA SER A 34 -5.69 -18.19 -17.98
C SER A 34 -5.48 -16.74 -18.44
N ILE A 35 -4.86 -15.91 -17.62
CA ILE A 35 -4.61 -14.50 -17.92
C ILE A 35 -3.12 -14.28 -18.10
N ILE A 36 -2.74 -13.62 -19.17
CA ILE A 36 -1.40 -13.07 -19.39
C ILE A 36 -1.52 -11.55 -19.23
N ASN A 37 -1.00 -11.05 -18.11
CA ASN A 37 -0.99 -9.62 -17.81
C ASN A 37 0.28 -8.99 -18.38
N ASP A 38 0.12 -8.16 -19.41
CA ASP A 38 1.18 -7.35 -20.05
C ASP A 38 0.71 -5.90 -20.24
N SER A 39 0.13 -5.34 -19.17
CA SER A 39 -0.57 -4.05 -19.18
C SER A 39 0.34 -2.83 -18.89
N TYR A 40 1.65 -3.00 -18.98
CA TYR A 40 2.61 -1.90 -18.74
C TYR A 40 2.87 -1.03 -19.96
N SER A 41 2.94 -1.61 -21.17
CA SER A 41 3.25 -0.90 -22.42
C SER A 41 2.47 -1.47 -23.59
N ALA A 42 2.18 -0.60 -24.57
CA ALA A 42 1.54 -0.99 -25.82
C ALA A 42 2.38 -0.48 -27.01
N ASP A 43 3.23 -1.34 -27.55
CA ASP A 43 4.00 -1.16 -28.78
C ASP A 43 3.99 -2.46 -29.62
N ILE A 44 4.27 -2.35 -30.92
CA ILE A 44 4.17 -3.50 -31.86
C ILE A 44 5.17 -4.60 -31.51
N SER A 45 6.41 -4.24 -31.15
CA SER A 45 7.46 -5.21 -30.89
C SER A 45 7.15 -6.04 -29.66
N SER A 46 6.68 -5.40 -28.60
CA SER A 46 6.25 -6.09 -27.38
C SER A 46 4.95 -6.87 -27.59
N LEU A 47 4.07 -6.46 -28.51
CA LEU A 47 2.87 -7.21 -28.87
C LEU A 47 3.22 -8.57 -29.50
N GLU A 48 4.18 -8.63 -30.44
CA GLU A 48 4.62 -9.90 -31.04
C GLU A 48 5.21 -10.85 -30.00
N ILE A 49 5.98 -10.32 -29.03
CA ILE A 49 6.52 -11.13 -27.93
C ILE A 49 5.36 -11.68 -27.06
N ALA A 50 4.38 -10.85 -26.72
CA ALA A 50 3.24 -11.26 -25.93
C ALA A 50 2.34 -12.28 -26.65
N LEU A 51 2.14 -12.16 -27.95
CA LEU A 51 1.41 -13.12 -28.77
C LEU A 51 2.14 -14.48 -28.89
N ASN A 52 3.47 -14.46 -29.01
CA ASN A 52 4.25 -15.70 -28.98
C ASN A 52 4.14 -16.40 -27.60
N PHE A 53 4.13 -15.63 -26.52
CA PHE A 53 3.93 -16.16 -25.16
C PHE A 53 2.51 -16.70 -24.98
N LEU A 54 1.50 -16.01 -25.53
CA LEU A 54 0.11 -16.48 -25.58
C LEU A 54 0.00 -17.87 -26.27
N ASP A 55 0.72 -18.06 -27.38
CA ASP A 55 0.75 -19.34 -28.08
C ASP A 55 1.35 -20.46 -27.23
N GLN A 56 2.40 -20.17 -26.48
CA GLN A 56 3.08 -21.15 -25.60
C GLN A 56 2.23 -21.52 -24.38
N GLN A 57 1.48 -20.58 -23.83
CA GLN A 57 0.67 -20.77 -22.62
C GLN A 57 -0.75 -21.29 -22.92
N ASN A 58 -1.16 -21.31 -24.19
CA ASN A 58 -2.52 -21.70 -24.55
C ASN A 58 -2.72 -23.21 -24.41
N ALA A 59 -3.45 -23.60 -23.38
CA ALA A 59 -3.86 -24.99 -23.14
C ALA A 59 -5.18 -25.37 -23.82
N GLY A 60 -5.85 -24.43 -24.50
CA GLY A 60 -7.15 -24.60 -25.15
C GLY A 60 -7.21 -23.91 -26.53
N ASP A 61 -8.34 -24.08 -27.24
CA ASP A 61 -8.49 -23.55 -28.60
C ASP A 61 -8.88 -22.06 -28.66
N LYS A 62 -9.28 -21.44 -27.53
CA LYS A 62 -9.77 -20.06 -27.51
C LYS A 62 -8.72 -19.09 -27.00
N LYS A 63 -8.42 -18.07 -27.78
CA LYS A 63 -7.53 -16.97 -27.46
C LYS A 63 -8.27 -15.64 -27.55
N THR A 64 -8.28 -14.88 -26.46
CA THR A 64 -8.79 -13.52 -26.41
C THR A 64 -7.63 -12.57 -26.17
N VAL A 65 -7.63 -11.44 -26.90
CA VAL A 65 -6.66 -10.36 -26.72
C VAL A 65 -7.40 -9.07 -26.41
N ILE A 66 -7.08 -8.42 -25.29
CA ILE A 66 -7.61 -7.11 -24.89
C ILE A 66 -6.49 -6.08 -25.10
N LEU A 67 -6.73 -5.09 -25.96
CA LEU A 67 -5.73 -4.08 -26.36
C LEU A 67 -6.23 -2.67 -26.09
N SER A 68 -5.33 -1.79 -25.63
CA SER A 68 -5.56 -0.35 -25.60
C SER A 68 -5.11 0.32 -26.91
N ASP A 69 -5.32 1.63 -27.01
CA ASP A 69 -4.63 2.46 -28.02
C ASP A 69 -3.10 2.35 -27.84
N PHE A 70 -2.42 2.34 -28.98
CA PHE A 70 -0.95 2.38 -29.06
C PHE A 70 -0.51 3.84 -29.15
N LEU A 71 -0.09 4.41 -28.04
CA LEU A 71 0.18 5.85 -27.92
C LEU A 71 1.55 6.27 -28.47
N GLN A 72 2.50 5.34 -28.51
CA GLN A 72 3.89 5.60 -28.91
C GLN A 72 4.23 4.87 -30.21
N SER A 73 3.66 5.33 -31.34
CA SER A 73 3.97 4.79 -32.66
C SER A 73 4.32 5.92 -33.63
N SER A 74 5.35 5.70 -34.43
CA SER A 74 5.71 6.57 -35.57
C SER A 74 4.86 6.29 -36.84
N LEU A 75 4.07 5.23 -36.83
CA LEU A 75 3.21 4.83 -37.95
C LEU A 75 1.88 5.59 -37.92
N THR A 76 1.27 5.76 -39.09
CA THR A 76 -0.11 6.24 -39.14
C THR A 76 -1.07 5.19 -38.58
N ASN A 77 -2.20 5.60 -38.04
CA ASN A 77 -3.16 4.68 -37.40
C ASN A 77 -3.56 3.54 -38.34
N ASP A 78 -3.81 3.80 -39.61
CA ASP A 78 -4.22 2.79 -40.60
C ASP A 78 -3.14 1.70 -40.76
N ILE A 79 -1.90 2.08 -40.94
CA ILE A 79 -0.78 1.12 -41.07
C ILE A 79 -0.59 0.34 -39.78
N LEU A 80 -0.62 1.05 -38.63
CA LEU A 80 -0.42 0.48 -37.31
C LEU A 80 -1.46 -0.62 -37.01
N TYR A 81 -2.74 -0.28 -37.13
CA TYR A 81 -3.80 -1.23 -36.77
C TYR A 81 -3.97 -2.36 -37.80
N HIS A 82 -3.61 -2.15 -39.09
CA HIS A 82 -3.49 -3.27 -40.02
C HIS A 82 -2.40 -4.27 -39.61
N GLN A 83 -1.23 -3.79 -39.23
CA GLN A 83 -0.17 -4.68 -38.75
C GLN A 83 -0.57 -5.44 -37.48
N ILE A 84 -1.25 -4.78 -36.53
CA ILE A 84 -1.77 -5.43 -35.31
C ILE A 84 -2.74 -6.55 -35.70
N LEU A 85 -3.66 -6.29 -36.60
CA LEU A 85 -4.65 -7.28 -37.06
C LEU A 85 -4.02 -8.47 -37.76
N ASP A 86 -3.04 -8.23 -38.61
CA ASP A 86 -2.29 -9.30 -39.29
C ASP A 86 -1.55 -10.18 -38.26
N SER A 87 -0.98 -9.55 -37.21
CA SER A 87 -0.36 -10.29 -36.10
C SER A 87 -1.39 -11.13 -35.33
N LEU A 88 -2.56 -10.58 -35.00
CA LEU A 88 -3.63 -11.32 -34.32
C LEU A 88 -4.11 -12.52 -35.15
N ARG A 89 -4.29 -12.35 -36.48
CA ARG A 89 -4.66 -13.44 -37.39
C ARG A 89 -3.60 -14.51 -37.48
N LYS A 90 -2.33 -14.14 -37.61
CA LYS A 90 -1.17 -15.05 -37.64
C LYS A 90 -1.15 -15.95 -36.42
N HIS A 91 -1.45 -15.42 -35.25
CA HIS A 91 -1.49 -16.13 -33.96
C HIS A 91 -2.84 -16.80 -33.66
N LYS A 92 -3.76 -16.83 -34.64
CA LYS A 92 -5.10 -17.47 -34.53
C LYS A 92 -5.89 -16.99 -33.32
N VAL A 93 -5.87 -15.70 -33.05
CA VAL A 93 -6.69 -15.07 -32.01
C VAL A 93 -8.15 -15.22 -32.38
N SER A 94 -8.99 -15.69 -31.47
CA SER A 94 -10.43 -15.91 -31.69
C SER A 94 -11.26 -14.68 -31.43
N ARG A 95 -10.81 -13.84 -30.48
CA ARG A 95 -11.51 -12.62 -30.06
C ARG A 95 -10.53 -11.50 -29.73
N VAL A 96 -10.83 -10.31 -30.23
CA VAL A 96 -10.14 -9.06 -29.85
C VAL A 96 -11.11 -8.09 -29.22
N ILE A 97 -10.67 -7.45 -28.12
CA ILE A 97 -11.39 -6.37 -27.46
C ILE A 97 -10.50 -5.14 -27.49
N GLY A 98 -10.94 -4.11 -28.22
CA GLY A 98 -10.25 -2.82 -28.31
C GLY A 98 -10.84 -1.83 -27.32
N ILE A 99 -9.98 -1.15 -26.56
CA ILE A 99 -10.35 -0.15 -25.57
C ILE A 99 -9.58 1.14 -25.87
N GLY A 100 -10.28 2.18 -26.26
CA GLY A 100 -9.74 3.47 -26.67
C GLY A 100 -10.35 3.94 -28.00
N GLU A 101 -10.27 5.22 -28.27
CA GLU A 101 -10.91 5.83 -29.44
C GLU A 101 -10.32 5.36 -30.77
N LYS A 102 -8.98 5.27 -30.86
CA LYS A 102 -8.27 4.95 -32.09
C LYS A 102 -8.43 3.48 -32.49
N ILE A 103 -8.20 2.57 -31.52
CA ILE A 103 -8.34 1.13 -31.75
C ILE A 103 -9.80 0.77 -32.04
N SER A 104 -10.75 1.37 -31.33
CA SER A 104 -12.19 1.12 -31.54
C SER A 104 -12.64 1.52 -32.91
N ALA A 105 -12.25 2.72 -33.42
CA ALA A 105 -12.56 3.17 -34.75
C ALA A 105 -11.98 2.24 -35.84
N SER A 106 -10.74 1.76 -35.65
CA SER A 106 -10.09 0.86 -36.61
C SER A 106 -10.74 -0.53 -36.62
N LEU A 107 -11.10 -1.07 -35.44
CA LEU A 107 -11.77 -2.37 -35.34
C LEU A 107 -13.23 -2.33 -35.85
N GLN A 108 -13.95 -1.23 -35.64
CA GLN A 108 -15.32 -1.06 -36.17
C GLN A 108 -15.36 -1.13 -37.70
N ASN A 109 -14.36 -0.57 -38.41
CA ASN A 109 -14.26 -0.65 -39.85
C ASN A 109 -14.14 -2.09 -40.37
N LEU A 110 -13.59 -3.01 -39.55
CA LEU A 110 -13.47 -4.43 -39.88
C LEU A 110 -14.77 -5.20 -39.66
N LEU A 111 -15.61 -4.82 -38.71
CA LEU A 111 -16.93 -5.41 -38.51
C LEU A 111 -17.83 -5.29 -39.75
N LEU A 112 -17.50 -4.38 -40.67
CA LEU A 112 -18.21 -4.17 -41.93
C LEU A 112 -17.77 -5.15 -43.04
N GLN A 113 -16.74 -5.99 -42.81
CA GLN A 113 -16.22 -6.93 -43.79
C GLN A 113 -16.85 -8.32 -43.62
N PRO A 114 -17.51 -8.89 -44.65
CA PRO A 114 -18.30 -10.14 -44.50
C PRO A 114 -17.49 -11.41 -44.20
N GLU A 115 -16.18 -11.38 -44.38
CA GLU A 115 -15.29 -12.56 -44.28
C GLU A 115 -14.52 -12.63 -42.92
N GLU A 116 -14.74 -11.71 -42.02
CA GLU A 116 -13.98 -11.65 -40.75
C GLU A 116 -14.47 -12.74 -39.78
N LYS A 117 -13.56 -13.65 -39.40
CA LYS A 117 -13.81 -14.72 -38.42
C LYS A 117 -13.46 -14.31 -36.99
N LEU A 118 -12.79 -13.17 -36.80
CA LEU A 118 -12.37 -12.66 -35.52
C LEU A 118 -13.56 -11.99 -34.81
N MET A 119 -13.91 -12.46 -33.63
CA MET A 119 -14.90 -11.76 -32.81
C MET A 119 -14.34 -10.44 -32.30
N ILE A 120 -15.05 -9.34 -32.50
CA ILE A 120 -14.58 -7.99 -32.17
C ILE A 120 -15.51 -7.36 -31.15
N GLY A 121 -14.93 -6.90 -30.02
CA GLY A 121 -15.56 -6.02 -29.05
C GLY A 121 -14.84 -4.66 -29.03
N VAL A 122 -15.59 -3.57 -28.89
CA VAL A 122 -15.01 -2.21 -28.83
C VAL A 122 -15.63 -1.40 -27.71
N TYR A 123 -14.77 -0.62 -27.01
CA TYR A 123 -15.16 0.27 -25.93
C TYR A 123 -14.34 1.55 -26.01
N ALA A 124 -14.96 2.71 -25.73
CA ALA A 124 -14.26 3.98 -25.78
C ALA A 124 -13.28 4.17 -24.61
N SER A 125 -13.54 3.52 -23.46
CA SER A 125 -12.70 3.62 -22.27
C SER A 125 -12.71 2.33 -21.43
N THR A 126 -11.79 2.22 -20.49
CA THR A 126 -11.75 1.14 -19.51
C THR A 126 -13.00 1.15 -18.61
N GLU A 127 -13.53 2.32 -18.27
CA GLU A 127 -14.77 2.49 -17.50
C GLU A 127 -15.96 1.90 -18.23
N GLU A 128 -16.07 2.16 -19.53
CA GLU A 128 -17.14 1.63 -20.36
C GLU A 128 -17.08 0.10 -20.43
N PHE A 129 -15.87 -0.46 -20.63
CA PHE A 129 -15.68 -1.92 -20.57
C PHE A 129 -16.10 -2.50 -19.21
N ILE A 130 -15.68 -1.88 -18.10
CA ILE A 130 -16.00 -2.34 -16.74
C ILE A 130 -17.52 -2.31 -16.50
N THR A 131 -18.20 -1.27 -16.95
CA THR A 131 -19.66 -1.12 -16.80
C THR A 131 -20.44 -2.21 -17.55
N HIS A 132 -19.92 -2.66 -18.69
CA HIS A 132 -20.55 -3.70 -19.52
C HIS A 132 -19.92 -5.10 -19.32
N PHE A 133 -19.04 -5.24 -18.33
CA PHE A 133 -18.36 -6.50 -18.07
C PHE A 133 -19.33 -7.58 -17.60
N LEU A 134 -19.32 -8.73 -18.27
CA LEU A 134 -20.04 -9.93 -17.87
C LEU A 134 -19.04 -11.08 -17.76
N SER A 135 -18.86 -11.61 -16.57
CA SER A 135 -17.95 -12.73 -16.29
C SER A 135 -18.26 -13.99 -17.11
N SER A 136 -19.53 -14.21 -17.45
CA SER A 136 -20.00 -15.31 -18.29
C SER A 136 -19.48 -15.28 -19.73
N HIS A 137 -19.02 -14.13 -20.21
CA HIS A 137 -18.44 -13.98 -21.55
C HIS A 137 -17.00 -14.52 -21.63
N PHE A 138 -16.37 -14.84 -20.51
CA PHE A 138 -15.01 -15.34 -20.41
C PHE A 138 -15.02 -16.72 -19.76
N LYS A 139 -14.75 -17.74 -20.55
CA LYS A 139 -14.80 -19.14 -20.09
C LYS A 139 -13.84 -20.03 -20.87
N GLU A 140 -12.99 -20.78 -20.15
CA GLU A 140 -12.11 -21.80 -20.71
C GLU A 140 -11.25 -21.27 -21.89
N GLU A 141 -10.63 -20.10 -21.68
CA GLU A 141 -9.82 -19.42 -22.69
C GLU A 141 -8.55 -18.80 -22.10
N THR A 142 -7.56 -18.54 -22.95
CA THR A 142 -6.37 -17.78 -22.55
C THR A 142 -6.54 -16.32 -23.01
N ILE A 143 -6.39 -15.38 -22.06
CA ILE A 143 -6.66 -13.96 -22.26
C ILE A 143 -5.34 -13.19 -22.11
N LEU A 144 -4.88 -12.58 -23.19
CA LEU A 144 -3.79 -11.60 -23.16
C LEU A 144 -4.36 -10.20 -22.93
N ILE A 145 -3.89 -9.53 -21.90
CA ILE A 145 -4.26 -8.15 -21.58
C ILE A 145 -3.03 -7.28 -21.78
N LYS A 146 -3.07 -6.43 -22.82
CA LYS A 146 -1.96 -5.56 -23.20
C LYS A 146 -2.44 -4.14 -23.44
N GLY A 147 -1.98 -3.21 -22.60
CA GLY A 147 -2.42 -1.81 -22.66
C GLY A 147 -1.32 -0.83 -22.29
N ALA A 148 -1.43 0.38 -22.81
CA ALA A 148 -0.64 1.50 -22.35
C ALA A 148 -1.10 1.91 -20.94
N ARG A 149 -0.17 2.32 -20.08
CA ARG A 149 -0.40 2.64 -18.66
C ARG A 149 -1.57 3.63 -18.44
N ALA A 150 -1.76 4.57 -19.37
CA ALA A 150 -2.85 5.54 -19.31
C ALA A 150 -4.27 4.94 -19.34
N PHE A 151 -4.40 3.66 -19.72
CA PHE A 151 -5.69 2.97 -19.78
C PHE A 151 -6.02 2.14 -18.51
N ALA A 152 -5.12 2.11 -17.51
CA ALA A 152 -5.33 1.45 -16.23
C ALA A 152 -5.88 0.01 -16.36
N PHE A 153 -5.26 -0.81 -17.24
CA PHE A 153 -5.72 -2.17 -17.55
C PHE A 153 -5.57 -3.16 -16.40
N GLU A 154 -4.82 -2.83 -15.37
CA GLU A 154 -4.81 -3.56 -14.10
C GLU A 154 -6.22 -3.73 -13.50
N ARG A 155 -7.13 -2.78 -13.75
CA ARG A 155 -8.54 -2.88 -13.35
C ARG A 155 -9.29 -4.00 -14.09
N ILE A 156 -8.95 -4.20 -15.37
CA ILE A 156 -9.50 -5.32 -16.18
C ILE A 156 -8.92 -6.65 -15.69
N VAL A 157 -7.62 -6.69 -15.41
CA VAL A 157 -6.97 -7.87 -14.83
C VAL A 157 -7.65 -8.28 -13.53
N GLN A 158 -7.94 -7.32 -12.64
CA GLN A 158 -8.65 -7.57 -11.37
C GLN A 158 -10.04 -8.18 -11.53
N LEU A 159 -10.78 -7.80 -12.59
CA LEU A 159 -12.11 -8.36 -12.90
C LEU A 159 -12.03 -9.81 -13.40
N LEU A 160 -10.98 -10.12 -14.18
CA LEU A 160 -10.79 -11.42 -14.82
C LEU A 160 -10.00 -12.39 -13.94
N GLU A 161 -9.21 -11.91 -12.97
CA GLU A 161 -8.40 -12.76 -12.10
C GLU A 161 -9.27 -13.59 -11.15
N GLN A 162 -8.97 -14.89 -11.05
CA GLN A 162 -9.60 -15.76 -10.06
C GLN A 162 -9.12 -15.36 -8.67
N LYS A 163 -9.95 -14.63 -7.94
CA LYS A 163 -9.65 -14.22 -6.56
C LYS A 163 -9.73 -15.46 -5.65
N ALA A 164 -8.62 -15.87 -5.10
CA ALA A 164 -8.59 -16.93 -4.08
C ALA A 164 -9.24 -16.46 -2.76
N HIS A 165 -9.13 -15.18 -2.45
CA HIS A 165 -9.77 -14.51 -1.32
C HIS A 165 -10.54 -13.28 -1.82
N GLN A 166 -11.81 -13.17 -1.45
CA GLN A 166 -12.69 -12.08 -1.94
C GLN A 166 -12.64 -10.83 -1.05
N THR A 167 -11.89 -10.88 0.07
CA THR A 167 -11.58 -9.71 0.88
C THR A 167 -10.24 -9.15 0.44
N VAL A 168 -10.21 -7.88 0.07
CA VAL A 168 -9.03 -7.20 -0.48
C VAL A 168 -8.84 -5.83 0.17
N LEU A 169 -7.57 -5.44 0.31
CA LEU A 169 -7.17 -4.08 0.67
C LEU A 169 -6.59 -3.41 -0.58
N GLU A 170 -7.35 -2.52 -1.18
CA GLU A 170 -6.91 -1.72 -2.33
C GLU A 170 -6.10 -0.54 -1.86
N ILE A 171 -4.93 -0.32 -2.46
CA ILE A 171 -3.97 0.73 -2.08
C ILE A 171 -3.72 1.64 -3.29
N ASN A 172 -4.10 2.90 -3.17
CA ASN A 172 -3.83 3.92 -4.17
C ASN A 172 -2.44 4.55 -3.94
N LEU A 173 -1.48 4.20 -4.79
CA LEU A 173 -0.11 4.72 -4.68
C LEU A 173 -0.01 6.21 -5.03
N ASN A 174 -0.85 6.70 -5.96
CA ASN A 174 -0.89 8.13 -6.29
C ASN A 174 -1.43 8.97 -5.14
N ALA A 175 -2.31 8.42 -4.31
CA ALA A 175 -2.76 9.09 -3.09
C ALA A 175 -1.62 9.29 -2.08
N ILE A 176 -0.69 8.33 -1.94
CA ILE A 176 0.52 8.51 -1.13
C ILE A 176 1.37 9.68 -1.66
N ALA A 177 1.61 9.71 -2.98
CA ALA A 177 2.37 10.78 -3.61
C ALA A 177 1.69 12.15 -3.48
N HIS A 178 0.37 12.18 -3.62
CA HIS A 178 -0.44 13.38 -3.42
C HIS A 178 -0.34 13.87 -1.96
N ASN A 179 -0.55 13.00 -0.99
CA ASN A 179 -0.49 13.34 0.43
C ASN A 179 0.91 13.84 0.84
N LEU A 180 1.96 13.23 0.31
CA LEU A 180 3.32 13.71 0.51
C LEU A 180 3.49 15.15 -0.01
N LYS A 181 2.99 15.44 -1.22
CA LYS A 181 3.04 16.80 -1.80
C LYS A 181 2.25 17.81 -0.98
N GLU A 182 1.06 17.44 -0.49
CA GLU A 182 0.26 18.29 0.41
C GLU A 182 1.07 18.70 1.65
N TYR A 183 1.73 17.75 2.31
CA TYR A 183 2.61 18.06 3.44
C TYR A 183 3.80 18.93 3.04
N GLN A 184 4.42 18.66 1.89
CA GLN A 184 5.56 19.46 1.40
C GLN A 184 5.19 20.92 1.18
N THR A 185 3.93 21.25 0.88
CA THR A 185 3.48 22.67 0.77
C THR A 185 3.59 23.45 2.07
N LEU A 186 3.58 22.75 3.21
CA LEU A 186 3.71 23.37 4.55
C LEU A 186 5.16 23.57 4.97
N LEU A 187 6.11 22.92 4.27
CA LEU A 187 7.50 22.85 4.69
C LEU A 187 8.34 23.98 4.12
N LYS A 188 9.35 24.38 4.87
CA LYS A 188 10.43 25.21 4.32
C LYS A 188 11.23 24.40 3.30
N PRO A 189 11.80 25.03 2.26
CA PRO A 189 12.56 24.31 1.21
C PRO A 189 13.72 23.47 1.74
N SER A 190 14.28 23.82 2.90
CA SER A 190 15.39 23.11 3.55
C SER A 190 14.94 21.97 4.47
N THR A 191 13.63 21.90 4.80
CA THR A 191 13.13 20.89 5.74
C THR A 191 13.03 19.54 5.06
N LYS A 192 13.72 18.55 5.61
CA LYS A 192 13.73 17.17 5.14
C LYS A 192 12.49 16.40 5.59
N VAL A 193 12.23 15.28 4.91
CA VAL A 193 11.12 14.40 5.22
C VAL A 193 11.62 12.99 5.51
N MET A 194 11.30 12.49 6.71
CA MET A 194 11.36 11.08 7.04
C MET A 194 9.95 10.50 6.93
N ALA A 195 9.76 9.51 6.07
CA ALA A 195 8.49 8.81 5.93
C ALA A 195 8.46 7.53 6.80
N MET A 196 7.43 7.39 7.62
CA MET A 196 7.28 6.22 8.48
C MET A 196 6.59 5.09 7.71
N VAL A 197 7.28 3.97 7.54
CA VAL A 197 6.81 2.77 6.84
C VAL A 197 6.78 1.53 7.74
N LYS A 198 6.81 1.74 9.06
CA LYS A 198 6.73 0.68 10.07
C LYS A 198 5.39 -0.04 10.07
N ALA A 199 5.36 -1.21 10.69
CA ALA A 199 4.19 -2.09 10.77
C ALA A 199 3.61 -2.39 9.39
N PHE A 200 4.49 -2.86 8.47
CA PHE A 200 4.13 -3.15 7.08
C PHE A 200 3.49 -1.93 6.39
N ALA A 201 4.12 -0.75 6.54
CA ALA A 201 3.61 0.54 6.07
C ALA A 201 2.16 0.78 6.52
N TYR A 202 1.92 0.72 7.84
CA TYR A 202 0.59 0.83 8.44
C TYR A 202 -0.42 -0.17 7.86
N GLY A 203 0.04 -1.40 7.58
CA GLY A 203 -0.78 -2.45 6.99
C GLY A 203 -0.94 -2.39 5.47
N SER A 204 -0.38 -1.37 4.80
CA SER A 204 -0.58 -1.11 3.37
C SER A 204 0.42 -1.81 2.44
N GLY A 205 1.52 -2.39 3.00
CA GLY A 205 2.56 -3.03 2.20
C GLY A 205 3.87 -2.22 2.14
N GLY A 206 4.96 -2.80 2.68
CA GLY A 206 6.21 -2.06 2.91
C GLY A 206 6.94 -1.69 1.64
N ALA A 207 7.14 -2.65 0.74
CA ALA A 207 7.99 -2.49 -0.45
C ALA A 207 7.43 -1.47 -1.45
N GLU A 208 6.15 -1.58 -1.79
CA GLU A 208 5.48 -0.74 -2.77
C GLU A 208 5.39 0.71 -2.28
N ILE A 209 5.00 0.90 -1.01
CA ILE A 209 4.93 2.23 -0.40
C ILE A 209 6.33 2.86 -0.31
N ALA A 210 7.35 2.11 0.13
CA ALA A 210 8.72 2.61 0.17
C ALA A 210 9.26 2.94 -1.22
N GLY A 211 8.90 2.14 -2.24
CA GLY A 211 9.24 2.38 -3.64
C GLY A 211 8.71 3.71 -4.16
N ILE A 212 7.42 4.02 -3.95
CA ILE A 212 6.83 5.28 -4.37
C ILE A 212 7.42 6.47 -3.60
N LEU A 213 7.70 6.32 -2.29
CA LEU A 213 8.33 7.35 -1.48
C LEU A 213 9.78 7.62 -1.93
N GLN A 214 10.54 6.57 -2.27
CA GLN A 214 11.87 6.70 -2.86
C GLN A 214 11.83 7.41 -4.22
N TYR A 215 10.88 7.06 -5.08
CA TYR A 215 10.69 7.74 -6.36
C TYR A 215 10.41 9.24 -6.19
N HIS A 216 9.62 9.61 -5.17
CA HIS A 216 9.33 11.00 -4.81
C HIS A 216 10.39 11.66 -3.92
N LYS A 217 11.55 11.00 -3.74
CA LYS A 217 12.76 11.55 -3.11
C LYS A 217 12.55 12.04 -1.68
N VAL A 218 11.85 11.26 -0.84
CA VAL A 218 11.92 11.50 0.60
C VAL A 218 13.36 11.28 1.08
N ASP A 219 13.75 11.93 2.16
CA ASP A 219 15.15 11.91 2.62
C ASP A 219 15.46 10.66 3.46
N TYR A 220 14.50 10.16 4.23
CA TYR A 220 14.64 9.02 5.15
C TYR A 220 13.39 8.17 5.15
N LEU A 221 13.57 6.89 5.47
CA LEU A 221 12.49 6.02 5.90
C LEU A 221 12.67 5.65 7.38
N GLY A 222 11.55 5.44 8.09
CA GLY A 222 11.57 4.97 9.49
C GLY A 222 10.79 3.67 9.63
N VAL A 223 11.44 2.65 10.18
CA VAL A 223 10.85 1.34 10.50
C VAL A 223 10.88 1.08 12.00
N ALA A 224 10.11 0.11 12.48
CA ALA A 224 10.11 -0.25 13.89
C ALA A 224 11.29 -1.18 14.24
N TYR A 225 11.53 -2.22 13.46
CA TYR A 225 12.50 -3.27 13.71
C TYR A 225 13.42 -3.49 12.51
N ALA A 226 14.58 -4.12 12.74
CA ALA A 226 15.58 -4.39 11.71
C ALA A 226 15.02 -5.25 10.57
N ASP A 227 14.18 -6.23 10.86
CA ASP A 227 13.59 -7.13 9.85
C ASP A 227 12.79 -6.37 8.79
N GLU A 228 12.02 -5.35 9.20
CA GLU A 228 11.29 -4.47 8.26
C GLU A 228 12.28 -3.75 7.32
N GLY A 229 13.40 -3.25 7.88
CA GLY A 229 14.46 -2.60 7.09
C GLY A 229 15.12 -3.56 6.08
N VAL A 230 15.35 -4.81 6.49
CA VAL A 230 15.89 -5.88 5.61
C VAL A 230 14.95 -6.17 4.45
N GLU A 231 13.65 -6.28 4.72
CA GLU A 231 12.64 -6.47 3.66
C GLU A 231 12.66 -5.33 2.65
N LEU A 232 12.78 -4.08 3.10
CA LEU A 232 12.91 -2.92 2.22
C LEU A 232 14.22 -2.95 1.40
N ARG A 233 15.34 -3.35 2.01
CA ARG A 233 16.61 -3.52 1.27
C ARG A 233 16.51 -4.60 0.20
N LYS A 234 15.87 -5.75 0.50
CA LYS A 234 15.60 -6.81 -0.49
C LYS A 234 14.73 -6.32 -1.64
N ALA A 235 13.82 -5.40 -1.37
CA ALA A 235 12.98 -4.75 -2.39
C ALA A 235 13.70 -3.66 -3.19
N GLY A 236 15.02 -3.44 -2.97
CA GLY A 236 15.81 -2.47 -3.72
C GLY A 236 15.75 -1.03 -3.20
N ILE A 237 15.27 -0.81 -2.00
CA ILE A 237 15.26 0.51 -1.38
C ILE A 237 16.68 0.89 -0.94
N THR A 238 17.16 2.04 -1.40
CA THR A 238 18.52 2.57 -1.14
C THR A 238 18.54 3.76 -0.19
N LEU A 239 17.40 4.36 0.11
CA LEU A 239 17.30 5.46 1.06
C LEU A 239 17.87 5.09 2.45
N PRO A 240 18.37 6.05 3.25
CA PRO A 240 18.66 5.83 4.65
C PRO A 240 17.40 5.31 5.38
N ILE A 241 17.57 4.27 6.20
CA ILE A 241 16.48 3.63 6.95
C ILE A 241 16.83 3.66 8.43
N MET A 242 16.04 4.43 9.20
CA MET A 242 16.15 4.47 10.66
C MET A 242 15.36 3.32 11.28
N VAL A 243 16.01 2.54 12.17
CA VAL A 243 15.40 1.49 12.99
C VAL A 243 15.12 2.03 14.37
N MET A 244 13.83 2.13 14.75
CA MET A 244 13.41 2.79 16.00
C MET A 244 13.52 1.91 17.25
N ASN A 245 13.51 0.58 17.12
CA ASN A 245 13.65 -0.35 18.22
C ASN A 245 14.76 -1.36 17.91
N PRO A 246 16.02 -0.94 17.89
CA PRO A 246 17.14 -1.87 17.69
C PRO A 246 17.33 -2.74 18.93
N GLU A 247 17.56 -4.02 18.70
CA GLU A 247 17.89 -5.01 19.74
C GLU A 247 19.32 -5.50 19.55
N GLU A 248 20.01 -5.91 20.62
CA GLU A 248 21.39 -6.41 20.52
C GLU A 248 21.53 -7.60 19.56
N SER A 249 20.52 -8.48 19.54
CA SER A 249 20.44 -9.62 18.62
C SER A 249 20.38 -9.23 17.14
N ALA A 250 20.04 -7.98 16.83
CA ALA A 250 19.90 -7.47 15.47
C ALA A 250 21.10 -6.61 15.00
N PHE A 251 22.15 -6.42 15.80
CA PHE A 251 23.26 -5.53 15.45
C PHE A 251 23.97 -5.95 14.17
N GLU A 252 24.26 -7.25 14.00
CA GLU A 252 24.83 -7.80 12.77
C GLU A 252 23.91 -7.51 11.57
N THR A 253 22.63 -7.80 11.68
CA THR A 253 21.62 -7.54 10.65
C THR A 253 21.54 -6.05 10.29
N ILE A 254 21.60 -5.16 11.29
CA ILE A 254 21.61 -3.70 11.09
C ILE A 254 22.82 -3.28 10.26
N THR A 255 24.02 -3.76 10.63
CA THR A 255 25.25 -3.35 9.95
C THR A 255 25.39 -3.94 8.55
N GLU A 256 25.07 -5.21 8.38
CA GLU A 256 25.12 -5.88 7.06
C GLU A 256 24.15 -5.25 6.03
N ASN A 257 23.03 -4.71 6.50
CA ASN A 257 22.01 -4.11 5.63
C ASN A 257 22.07 -2.57 5.57
N ASN A 258 23.13 -1.96 6.14
CA ASN A 258 23.28 -0.50 6.20
C ASN A 258 22.02 0.21 6.74
N LEU A 259 21.49 -0.28 7.86
CA LEU A 259 20.40 0.33 8.59
C LEU A 259 20.96 1.24 9.69
N GLU A 260 20.24 2.30 10.03
CA GLU A 260 20.70 3.32 10.98
C GLU A 260 19.90 3.19 12.31
N PRO A 261 20.50 2.67 13.40
CA PRO A 261 19.76 2.45 14.63
C PRO A 261 19.53 3.72 15.42
N GLU A 262 18.35 3.80 16.05
CA GLU A 262 18.07 4.72 17.14
C GLU A 262 18.75 4.22 18.43
N LEU A 263 19.42 5.12 19.15
CA LEU A 263 20.01 4.84 20.45
C LEU A 263 19.34 5.74 21.50
N TYR A 264 18.75 5.12 22.53
CA TYR A 264 17.90 5.78 23.51
C TYR A 264 18.32 5.53 24.96
N SER A 265 19.33 4.69 25.19
CA SER A 265 19.84 4.39 26.54
C SER A 265 21.35 4.16 26.55
N PHE A 266 22.00 4.39 27.71
CA PHE A 266 23.44 4.12 27.85
C PHE A 266 23.79 2.65 27.71
N GLU A 267 22.91 1.75 28.10
CA GLU A 267 23.11 0.30 27.97
C GLU A 267 23.19 -0.06 26.46
N LEU A 268 22.18 0.33 25.68
CA LEU A 268 22.16 0.09 24.24
C LEU A 268 23.34 0.77 23.53
N LEU A 269 23.66 2.01 23.92
CA LEU A 269 24.78 2.78 23.38
C LEU A 269 26.12 2.05 23.61
N GLN A 270 26.37 1.53 24.82
CA GLN A 270 27.57 0.79 25.18
C GLN A 270 27.66 -0.56 24.48
N SER A 271 26.55 -1.29 24.41
CA SER A 271 26.49 -2.59 23.73
C SER A 271 26.77 -2.43 22.24
N PHE A 272 26.19 -1.42 21.59
CA PHE A 272 26.42 -1.18 20.17
C PHE A 272 27.85 -0.65 19.90
N ASP A 273 28.39 0.21 20.75
CA ASP A 273 29.81 0.65 20.67
C ASP A 273 30.77 -0.53 20.72
N LYS A 274 30.58 -1.42 21.71
CA LYS A 274 31.38 -2.64 21.86
C LYS A 274 31.29 -3.53 20.61
N PHE A 275 30.09 -3.73 20.08
CA PHE A 275 29.87 -4.50 18.85
C PHE A 275 30.61 -3.86 17.65
N LEU A 276 30.46 -2.56 17.42
CA LEU A 276 31.14 -1.87 16.33
C LEU A 276 32.67 -1.93 16.44
N GLN A 277 33.20 -1.82 17.66
CA GLN A 277 34.64 -1.98 17.89
C GLN A 277 35.13 -3.40 17.55
N GLN A 278 34.35 -4.44 17.90
CA GLN A 278 34.68 -5.83 17.56
C GLN A 278 34.67 -6.08 16.04
N GLU A 279 33.74 -5.47 15.33
CA GLU A 279 33.62 -5.55 13.87
C GLU A 279 34.58 -4.58 13.14
N GLY A 280 35.33 -3.73 13.86
CA GLY A 280 36.24 -2.75 13.27
C GLY A 280 35.53 -1.61 12.53
N LEU A 281 34.26 -1.38 12.82
CA LEU A 281 33.45 -0.34 12.20
C LEU A 281 33.59 0.99 12.94
N GLN A 282 33.74 2.08 12.18
CA GLN A 282 33.87 3.44 12.71
C GLN A 282 32.91 4.39 12.01
N GLN A 283 32.57 5.49 12.67
CA GLN A 283 31.67 6.53 12.16
C GLN A 283 30.34 5.96 11.64
N TYR A 284 29.83 4.92 12.35
CA TYR A 284 28.57 4.31 11.96
C TYR A 284 27.42 5.29 12.21
N PRO A 285 26.48 5.46 11.23
CA PRO A 285 25.38 6.40 11.35
C PRO A 285 24.37 5.96 12.41
N VAL A 286 24.06 6.85 13.35
CA VAL A 286 23.10 6.59 14.45
C VAL A 286 22.19 7.78 14.69
N HIS A 287 21.06 7.52 15.33
CA HIS A 287 20.08 8.52 15.74
C HIS A 287 19.95 8.51 17.26
N ILE A 288 19.83 9.70 17.86
CA ILE A 288 19.74 9.85 19.32
C ILE A 288 18.35 10.37 19.69
N GLU A 289 17.62 9.66 20.54
CA GLU A 289 16.35 10.14 21.10
C GLU A 289 16.59 10.86 22.44
N ILE A 290 16.00 12.06 22.57
CA ILE A 290 15.98 12.85 23.81
C ILE A 290 14.57 12.81 24.38
N GLU A 291 14.44 12.38 25.63
CA GLU A 291 13.18 12.35 26.35
C GLU A 291 12.80 13.76 26.82
N THR A 292 11.58 14.20 26.47
CA THR A 292 11.08 15.55 26.78
C THR A 292 9.65 15.55 27.34
N GLY A 293 9.08 14.40 27.64
CA GLY A 293 7.76 14.30 28.26
C GLY A 293 6.87 13.18 27.72
N MET A 294 7.34 12.38 26.73
CA MET A 294 6.63 11.18 26.27
C MET A 294 6.78 10.02 27.28
N ASN A 295 7.91 9.98 27.99
CA ASN A 295 8.26 8.97 28.99
C ASN A 295 8.19 7.52 28.47
N ARG A 296 8.68 7.34 27.24
CA ARG A 296 8.73 6.03 26.57
C ARG A 296 10.17 5.55 26.39
N LEU A 297 10.97 6.27 25.63
CA LEU A 297 12.39 6.03 25.35
C LEU A 297 13.13 7.37 25.33
N GLY A 298 14.47 7.33 25.29
CA GLY A 298 15.32 8.51 25.13
C GLY A 298 16.16 8.88 26.33
N PHE A 299 17.24 9.63 26.08
CA PHE A 299 18.10 10.18 27.12
C PHE A 299 17.43 11.38 27.78
N GLY A 300 17.45 11.47 29.09
CA GLY A 300 16.94 12.61 29.83
C GLY A 300 17.73 13.89 29.51
N THR A 301 17.07 15.05 29.55
CA THR A 301 17.73 16.35 29.30
C THR A 301 18.85 16.65 30.30
N GLY A 302 18.84 16.06 31.50
CA GLY A 302 19.92 16.15 32.48
C GLY A 302 21.14 15.26 32.19
N GLU A 303 21.06 14.40 31.18
CA GLU A 303 22.10 13.43 30.84
C GLU A 303 22.99 13.86 29.66
N ILE A 304 22.75 15.02 29.07
CA ILE A 304 23.45 15.52 27.87
C ILE A 304 24.96 15.60 28.06
N GLU A 305 25.43 16.01 29.26
CA GLU A 305 26.87 16.05 29.58
C GLU A 305 27.49 14.65 29.51
N LYS A 306 26.86 13.66 30.15
CA LYS A 306 27.32 12.27 30.18
C LYS A 306 27.27 11.66 28.76
N LEU A 307 26.18 11.90 28.02
CA LEU A 307 25.99 11.44 26.64
C LEU A 307 27.06 12.00 25.71
N SER A 308 27.28 13.32 25.73
CA SER A 308 28.30 13.97 24.89
C SER A 308 29.71 13.50 25.21
N SER A 309 30.02 13.29 26.49
CA SER A 309 31.31 12.77 26.95
C SER A 309 31.53 11.35 26.41
N PHE A 310 30.52 10.48 26.46
CA PHE A 310 30.60 9.13 25.89
C PHE A 310 30.81 9.19 24.38
N LEU A 311 29.97 9.92 23.63
CA LEU A 311 30.04 10.01 22.17
C LEU A 311 31.39 10.57 21.68
N ARG A 312 32.05 11.44 22.46
CA ARG A 312 33.40 11.94 22.15
C ARG A 312 34.51 10.96 22.51
N SER A 313 34.28 10.03 23.42
CA SER A 313 35.29 9.05 23.86
C SER A 313 35.47 7.88 22.88
N THR A 314 34.58 7.71 21.93
CA THR A 314 34.63 6.65 20.92
C THR A 314 34.64 7.20 19.49
N SER A 315 35.24 6.46 18.56
CA SER A 315 35.16 6.72 17.12
C SER A 315 34.08 5.90 16.40
N SER A 316 33.32 5.08 17.13
CA SER A 316 32.34 4.16 16.55
C SER A 316 31.17 4.86 15.88
N PHE A 317 30.73 6.01 16.41
CA PHE A 317 29.47 6.64 16.00
C PHE A 317 29.65 7.93 15.20
N LYS A 318 28.73 8.13 14.25
CA LYS A 318 28.42 9.41 13.65
C LYS A 318 26.94 9.70 13.91
N VAL A 319 26.66 10.65 14.79
CA VAL A 319 25.28 11.09 15.04
C VAL A 319 24.75 11.80 13.78
N GLN A 320 23.78 11.19 13.12
CA GLN A 320 23.12 11.73 11.92
C GLN A 320 21.97 12.65 12.32
N THR A 321 21.15 12.20 13.26
CA THR A 321 20.03 13.02 13.77
C THR A 321 19.89 12.91 15.28
N VAL A 322 19.33 13.97 15.85
CA VAL A 322 18.86 13.99 17.23
C VAL A 322 17.38 14.34 17.20
N PHE A 323 16.56 13.63 17.95
CA PHE A 323 15.12 13.85 17.90
C PHE A 323 14.44 13.62 19.26
N SER A 324 13.18 14.05 19.32
CA SER A 324 12.25 13.71 20.40
C SER A 324 10.86 13.39 19.83
N HIS A 325 9.95 12.93 20.68
CA HIS A 325 8.58 12.61 20.27
C HIS A 325 7.56 13.44 21.05
N LEU A 326 6.67 14.13 20.30
CA LEU A 326 5.59 14.92 20.88
C LEU A 326 4.47 14.00 21.35
N ALA A 327 4.09 14.15 22.63
CA ALA A 327 3.10 13.28 23.26
C ALA A 327 1.64 13.66 22.93
N ALA A 328 1.38 14.94 22.63
CA ALA A 328 0.02 15.46 22.53
C ALA A 328 -0.16 16.51 21.43
N SER A 329 0.63 16.44 20.35
CA SER A 329 0.57 17.40 19.24
C SER A 329 -0.77 17.41 18.47
N GLU A 330 -1.62 16.42 18.67
CA GLU A 330 -2.94 16.29 18.07
C GLU A 330 -4.01 17.08 18.85
N GLU A 331 -3.78 17.32 20.16
CA GLU A 331 -4.77 17.86 21.09
C GLU A 331 -4.57 19.36 21.33
N ALA A 332 -5.53 20.17 20.92
CA ALA A 332 -5.45 21.64 21.08
C ALA A 332 -5.32 22.08 22.55
N GLY A 333 -5.94 21.36 23.48
CA GLY A 333 -5.83 21.65 24.90
C GLY A 333 -4.45 21.36 25.52
N GLN A 334 -3.52 20.77 24.74
CA GLN A 334 -2.16 20.40 25.17
C GLN A 334 -1.08 21.18 24.41
N ASP A 335 -1.43 22.28 23.74
CA ASP A 335 -0.48 23.06 22.95
C ASP A 335 0.67 23.62 23.81
N ASP A 336 0.39 24.07 25.03
CA ASP A 336 1.41 24.57 25.96
C ASP A 336 2.42 23.46 26.32
N PHE A 337 1.95 22.24 26.55
CA PHE A 337 2.82 21.09 26.82
C PHE A 337 3.66 20.73 25.58
N THR A 338 3.06 20.75 24.42
CA THR A 338 3.77 20.53 23.14
C THR A 338 4.90 21.54 22.92
N LEU A 339 4.64 22.81 23.21
CA LEU A 339 5.66 23.88 23.15
C LEU A 339 6.73 23.71 24.22
N GLN A 340 6.38 23.29 25.42
CA GLN A 340 7.35 22.96 26.47
C GLN A 340 8.28 21.81 26.06
N GLN A 341 7.75 20.73 25.50
CA GLN A 341 8.57 19.63 24.95
C GLN A 341 9.56 20.15 23.90
N PHE A 342 9.11 21.01 23.00
CA PHE A 342 9.96 21.61 21.97
C PHE A 342 11.08 22.47 22.58
N GLN A 343 10.79 23.30 23.60
CA GLN A 343 11.79 24.13 24.25
C GLN A 343 12.86 23.29 24.95
N LEU A 344 12.46 22.23 25.67
CA LEU A 344 13.35 21.27 26.33
C LEU A 344 14.24 20.59 25.29
N PHE A 345 13.64 20.09 24.20
CA PHE A 345 14.36 19.44 23.11
C PHE A 345 15.36 20.38 22.45
N SER A 346 14.95 21.58 22.06
CA SER A 346 15.79 22.55 21.37
C SER A 346 17.03 22.92 22.19
N LYS A 347 16.85 23.09 23.51
CA LYS A 347 17.96 23.36 24.43
C LYS A 347 18.92 22.19 24.51
N ALA A 348 18.40 20.95 24.70
CA ALA A 348 19.22 19.75 24.81
C ALA A 348 19.96 19.43 23.50
N ALA A 349 19.30 19.54 22.34
CA ALA A 349 19.91 19.31 21.03
C ALA A 349 21.04 20.33 20.75
N LYS A 350 20.81 21.61 21.06
CA LYS A 350 21.85 22.63 20.91
C LYS A 350 23.04 22.36 21.83
N GLU A 351 22.80 22.05 23.10
CA GLU A 351 23.87 21.71 24.06
C GLU A 351 24.69 20.52 23.56
N LEU A 352 24.03 19.46 23.07
CA LEU A 352 24.69 18.29 22.52
C LEU A 352 25.54 18.64 21.29
N GLN A 353 25.00 19.46 20.38
CA GLN A 353 25.72 19.91 19.18
C GLN A 353 26.98 20.71 19.52
N ASP A 354 26.85 21.67 20.46
CA ASP A 354 27.96 22.51 20.91
C ASP A 354 29.09 21.64 21.53
N LYS A 355 28.72 20.60 22.28
CA LYS A 355 29.67 19.68 22.92
C LYS A 355 30.32 18.69 21.94
N LEU A 356 29.60 18.22 20.93
CA LEU A 356 30.14 17.31 19.90
C LEU A 356 31.01 18.04 18.87
N GLY A 357 30.80 19.35 18.66
CA GLY A 357 31.58 20.19 17.76
C GLY A 357 31.27 19.94 16.28
N TYR A 358 30.18 19.27 15.93
CA TYR A 358 29.69 19.11 14.57
C TYR A 358 28.15 19.15 14.52
N SER A 359 27.60 19.44 13.33
CA SER A 359 26.16 19.52 13.12
C SER A 359 25.53 18.15 12.80
N PHE A 360 24.32 17.97 13.25
CA PHE A 360 23.42 16.87 12.93
C PHE A 360 22.03 17.45 12.63
N LEU A 361 21.12 16.62 12.08
CA LEU A 361 19.74 17.05 11.84
C LEU A 361 18.92 16.92 13.15
N SER A 362 18.13 17.95 13.45
CA SER A 362 17.21 17.92 14.60
C SER A 362 15.77 17.80 14.14
N HIS A 363 14.98 16.93 14.78
CA HIS A 363 13.57 16.77 14.44
C HIS A 363 12.69 16.36 15.61
N ILE A 364 11.47 16.89 15.64
CA ILE A 364 10.48 16.58 16.68
C ILE A 364 9.07 16.39 16.10
N SER A 365 8.74 17.10 15.02
CA SER A 365 7.40 17.13 14.44
C SER A 365 6.99 15.80 13.82
N ASN A 366 5.79 15.34 14.17
CA ASN A 366 5.04 14.28 13.50
C ASN A 366 4.03 14.88 12.48
N SER A 367 3.16 14.06 11.87
CA SER A 367 2.15 14.49 10.90
C SER A 367 1.23 15.59 11.44
N ALA A 368 0.74 15.46 12.68
CA ALA A 368 -0.15 16.45 13.30
C ALA A 368 0.58 17.75 13.60
N ALA A 369 1.78 17.69 14.17
CA ALA A 369 2.59 18.87 14.49
C ALA A 369 2.98 19.63 13.23
N ALA A 370 3.26 18.96 12.10
CA ALA A 370 3.56 19.61 10.84
C ALA A 370 2.43 20.55 10.37
N ILE A 371 1.17 20.20 10.67
CA ILE A 371 -0.02 20.99 10.34
C ILE A 371 -0.31 22.05 11.40
N ARG A 372 -0.30 21.67 12.70
CA ARG A 372 -0.74 22.52 13.79
C ARG A 372 0.34 23.46 14.31
N HIS A 373 1.61 23.02 14.25
CA HIS A 373 2.75 23.73 14.82
C HIS A 373 3.87 23.90 13.80
N PRO A 374 3.67 24.68 12.71
CA PRO A 374 4.66 24.85 11.63
C PRO A 374 6.00 25.41 12.12
N GLN A 375 6.02 26.09 13.28
CA GLN A 375 7.25 26.60 13.91
C GLN A 375 8.15 25.48 14.46
N LEU A 376 7.65 24.23 14.60
CA LEU A 376 8.39 23.10 15.15
C LEU A 376 9.04 22.21 14.07
N GLN A 377 9.08 22.63 12.81
CA GLN A 377 9.57 21.81 11.68
C GLN A 377 11.05 21.41 11.82
N MET A 378 11.89 22.30 12.38
CA MET A 378 13.33 22.14 12.49
C MET A 378 14.00 21.73 11.16
N ASP A 379 14.97 20.77 11.18
CA ASP A 379 15.68 20.31 9.99
C ASP A 379 14.92 19.22 9.24
N MET A 380 14.07 18.46 9.94
CA MET A 380 13.32 17.35 9.36
C MET A 380 11.99 17.15 10.09
N ILE A 381 10.99 16.60 9.39
CA ILE A 381 9.73 16.11 9.97
C ILE A 381 9.58 14.61 9.76
N ARG A 382 8.79 13.95 10.62
CA ARG A 382 8.43 12.54 10.48
C ARG A 382 6.96 12.40 10.09
N LEU A 383 6.71 12.03 8.83
CA LEU A 383 5.36 11.81 8.33
C LEU A 383 4.96 10.34 8.53
N GLY A 384 3.92 10.13 9.30
CA GLY A 384 3.30 8.83 9.53
C GLY A 384 1.92 8.75 8.88
N ILE A 385 0.89 8.63 9.69
CA ILE A 385 -0.48 8.36 9.26
C ILE A 385 -1.05 9.38 8.26
N GLY A 386 -0.52 10.61 8.27
CA GLY A 386 -0.91 11.62 7.28
C GLY A 386 -0.60 11.23 5.85
N LEU A 387 0.50 10.50 5.59
CA LEU A 387 0.81 9.94 4.27
C LEU A 387 -0.26 8.95 3.80
N TYR A 388 -0.90 8.27 4.75
CA TYR A 388 -1.94 7.27 4.49
C TYR A 388 -3.36 7.87 4.43
N GLY A 389 -3.47 9.20 4.37
CA GLY A 389 -4.74 9.91 4.15
C GLY A 389 -5.55 10.19 5.40
N VAL A 390 -4.96 10.10 6.59
CA VAL A 390 -5.63 10.39 7.86
C VAL A 390 -5.11 11.69 8.46
N ASP A 391 -5.94 12.71 8.52
CA ASP A 391 -5.63 13.94 9.26
C ASP A 391 -5.89 13.72 10.75
N SER A 392 -4.81 13.49 11.52
CA SER A 392 -4.87 13.37 12.97
C SER A 392 -4.89 14.74 13.67
N SER A 393 -4.70 15.85 12.95
CA SER A 393 -4.75 17.20 13.52
C SER A 393 -6.19 17.73 13.69
N GLY A 394 -7.16 17.14 12.99
CA GLY A 394 -8.54 17.58 12.92
C GLY A 394 -8.74 18.97 12.27
N SER A 395 -7.72 19.50 11.63
CA SER A 395 -7.74 20.89 11.11
C SER A 395 -8.34 21.02 9.72
N ASN A 396 -8.40 19.91 8.95
CA ASN A 396 -8.80 19.88 7.54
C ASN A 396 -8.07 20.90 6.64
N LYS A 397 -6.84 21.27 6.99
CA LYS A 397 -6.03 22.24 6.23
C LYS A 397 -5.46 21.63 4.95
N LEU A 398 -5.21 20.33 4.93
CA LEU A 398 -4.69 19.61 3.78
C LEU A 398 -5.80 18.82 3.11
N ASN A 399 -5.74 18.72 1.79
CA ASN A 399 -6.64 17.90 1.00
C ASN A 399 -6.09 16.47 0.87
N LEU A 400 -6.05 15.74 1.99
CA LEU A 400 -5.52 14.38 2.00
C LEU A 400 -6.48 13.42 1.30
N GLN A 401 -5.92 12.57 0.44
CA GLN A 401 -6.63 11.52 -0.27
C GLN A 401 -6.58 10.20 0.50
N THR A 402 -7.66 9.43 0.45
CA THR A 402 -7.74 8.08 1.01
C THR A 402 -6.81 7.15 0.26
N VAL A 403 -5.89 6.51 0.97
CA VAL A 403 -4.90 5.58 0.39
C VAL A 403 -5.44 4.16 0.36
N ALA A 404 -6.07 3.71 1.44
CA ALA A 404 -6.48 2.32 1.61
C ALA A 404 -8.01 2.17 1.61
N THR A 405 -8.51 1.21 0.84
CA THR A 405 -9.93 0.81 0.84
C THR A 405 -10.03 -0.68 1.10
N LEU A 406 -10.62 -1.07 2.25
CA LEU A 406 -10.89 -2.46 2.58
C LEU A 406 -12.28 -2.85 2.07
N LYS A 407 -12.30 -3.83 1.17
CA LYS A 407 -13.52 -4.38 0.57
C LYS A 407 -13.66 -5.87 0.87
N SER A 408 -14.90 -6.31 0.93
CA SER A 408 -15.28 -7.73 0.98
C SER A 408 -16.53 -7.95 0.16
N THR A 409 -17.02 -9.20 0.08
CA THR A 409 -18.20 -9.53 -0.71
C THR A 409 -19.29 -10.19 0.11
N ILE A 410 -20.53 -10.08 -0.38
CA ILE A 410 -21.68 -10.80 0.16
C ILE A 410 -21.56 -12.28 -0.20
N ALA A 411 -21.50 -13.14 0.82
CA ALA A 411 -21.44 -14.59 0.65
C ALA A 411 -22.82 -15.22 0.38
N GLN A 412 -23.84 -14.74 1.11
CA GLN A 412 -25.19 -15.27 1.08
C GLN A 412 -26.20 -14.25 1.62
N LEU A 413 -27.40 -14.27 1.05
CA LEU A 413 -28.57 -13.58 1.56
C LEU A 413 -29.51 -14.57 2.26
N LYS A 414 -30.05 -14.18 3.42
CA LYS A 414 -31.05 -14.96 4.15
C LYS A 414 -32.27 -14.11 4.48
N HIS A 415 -33.45 -14.63 4.19
CA HIS A 415 -34.71 -14.05 4.59
C HIS A 415 -35.14 -14.65 5.93
N LEU A 416 -35.16 -13.86 6.97
CA LEU A 416 -35.51 -14.27 8.32
C LEU A 416 -36.91 -13.77 8.68
N LYS A 417 -37.65 -14.58 9.43
CA LYS A 417 -38.94 -14.22 9.99
C LYS A 417 -38.78 -13.53 11.35
N LYS A 418 -39.71 -12.66 11.69
CA LYS A 418 -39.76 -12.05 13.02
C LYS A 418 -39.59 -13.09 14.13
N GLY A 419 -38.67 -12.83 15.07
CA GLY A 419 -38.32 -13.71 16.19
C GLY A 419 -37.17 -14.69 15.92
N GLU A 420 -36.69 -14.79 14.68
CA GLU A 420 -35.47 -15.56 14.39
C GLU A 420 -34.20 -14.82 14.85
N SER A 421 -33.17 -15.58 15.16
CA SER A 421 -31.94 -15.03 15.73
C SER A 421 -30.75 -15.11 14.77
N VAL A 422 -29.81 -14.19 14.92
CA VAL A 422 -28.59 -14.08 14.13
C VAL A 422 -27.36 -14.25 15.01
N SER A 423 -26.39 -15.05 14.53
CA SER A 423 -25.05 -15.22 15.10
C SER A 423 -25.00 -15.97 16.44
N TYR A 424 -23.77 -16.04 17.01
CA TYR A 424 -23.48 -16.77 18.24
C TYR A 424 -24.28 -16.28 19.44
N ASN A 425 -24.68 -17.23 20.27
CA ASN A 425 -25.44 -17.01 21.50
C ASN A 425 -26.81 -16.34 21.27
N ARG A 426 -27.27 -16.30 20.00
CA ARG A 426 -28.58 -15.70 19.64
C ARG A 426 -28.76 -14.27 20.18
N LYS A 427 -27.67 -13.48 20.21
CA LYS A 427 -27.67 -12.14 20.80
C LYS A 427 -28.48 -11.12 20.03
N ALA A 428 -28.65 -11.32 18.73
CA ALA A 428 -29.52 -10.52 17.90
C ALA A 428 -30.74 -11.33 17.50
N VAL A 429 -31.93 -10.76 17.67
CA VAL A 429 -33.22 -11.31 17.24
C VAL A 429 -33.88 -10.28 16.34
N VAL A 430 -34.37 -10.71 15.16
CA VAL A 430 -35.03 -9.78 14.25
C VAL A 430 -36.47 -9.46 14.75
N GLU A 431 -36.78 -8.18 14.84
CA GLU A 431 -38.06 -7.70 15.35
C GLU A 431 -39.19 -7.68 14.29
N LYS A 432 -38.83 -7.74 13.04
CA LYS A 432 -39.66 -7.86 11.84
C LYS A 432 -39.04 -8.83 10.85
N ASP A 433 -39.79 -9.20 9.81
CA ASP A 433 -39.20 -9.95 8.68
C ASP A 433 -38.02 -9.16 8.12
N ALA A 434 -36.86 -9.81 7.95
CA ALA A 434 -35.59 -9.16 7.62
C ALA A 434 -34.79 -9.90 6.55
N VAL A 435 -33.99 -9.16 5.81
CA VAL A 435 -32.98 -9.70 4.87
C VAL A 435 -31.59 -9.47 5.46
N ILE A 436 -30.88 -10.56 5.70
CA ILE A 436 -29.57 -10.54 6.33
C ILE A 436 -28.53 -11.00 5.32
N ALA A 437 -27.50 -10.19 5.11
CA ALA A 437 -26.35 -10.53 4.26
C ALA A 437 -25.16 -10.97 5.10
N THR A 438 -24.54 -12.09 4.72
CA THR A 438 -23.29 -12.60 5.31
C THR A 438 -22.11 -12.08 4.51
N ILE A 439 -21.15 -11.43 5.17
CA ILE A 439 -19.95 -10.83 4.56
C ILE A 439 -18.72 -11.68 4.84
N ARG A 440 -17.85 -11.86 3.83
CA ARG A 440 -16.65 -12.74 3.86
C ARG A 440 -15.45 -12.11 4.56
N ILE A 441 -15.65 -11.45 5.69
CA ILE A 441 -14.60 -10.87 6.53
C ILE A 441 -14.97 -11.02 8.00
N GLY A 442 -14.00 -11.36 8.83
CA GLY A 442 -14.20 -11.48 10.26
C GLY A 442 -13.02 -10.93 11.06
N TYR A 443 -12.96 -11.28 12.37
CA TYR A 443 -11.90 -10.73 13.23
C TYR A 443 -10.50 -11.30 12.90
N ALA A 444 -10.39 -12.45 12.25
CA ALA A 444 -9.11 -12.99 11.80
C ALA A 444 -8.55 -12.26 10.56
N ASP A 445 -9.41 -11.48 9.85
CA ASP A 445 -9.01 -10.58 8.78
C ASP A 445 -8.65 -9.18 9.28
N GLY A 446 -8.97 -8.89 10.55
CA GLY A 446 -8.73 -7.60 11.16
C GLY A 446 -10.00 -6.77 11.45
N TYR A 447 -11.22 -7.28 11.16
CA TYR A 447 -12.45 -6.58 11.51
C TYR A 447 -12.73 -6.69 13.03
N PRO A 448 -12.71 -5.60 13.80
CA PRO A 448 -12.79 -5.69 15.27
C PRO A 448 -14.08 -6.34 15.75
N ARG A 449 -13.95 -7.36 16.63
CA ARG A 449 -15.11 -8.11 17.14
C ARG A 449 -16.11 -7.24 17.91
N ARG A 450 -15.63 -6.14 18.51
CA ARG A 450 -16.45 -5.15 19.23
C ARG A 450 -17.41 -4.35 18.33
N LEU A 451 -17.24 -4.40 17.02
CA LEU A 451 -18.15 -3.77 16.04
C LEU A 451 -19.40 -4.60 15.77
N GLY A 452 -19.59 -5.75 16.40
CA GLY A 452 -20.83 -6.53 16.34
C GLY A 452 -22.02 -5.86 17.04
N ASN A 453 -23.18 -6.49 16.93
CA ASN A 453 -24.43 -6.14 17.65
C ASN A 453 -24.89 -4.67 17.44
N GLY A 454 -24.84 -4.19 16.19
CA GLY A 454 -25.33 -2.87 15.80
C GLY A 454 -24.34 -1.72 15.96
N VAL A 455 -23.13 -1.98 16.51
CA VAL A 455 -22.11 -0.95 16.73
C VAL A 455 -21.49 -0.51 15.40
N GLY A 456 -20.95 -1.46 14.63
CA GLY A 456 -20.33 -1.19 13.34
C GLY A 456 -21.34 -1.13 12.21
N LYS A 457 -20.96 -0.43 11.14
CA LYS A 457 -21.70 -0.37 9.88
C LYS A 457 -20.74 -0.53 8.72
N VAL A 458 -21.25 -0.93 7.57
CA VAL A 458 -20.52 -1.02 6.32
C VAL A 458 -21.23 -0.23 5.22
N TRP A 459 -20.54 0.10 4.15
CA TRP A 459 -21.10 0.86 3.05
C TRP A 459 -21.50 -0.06 1.90
N LEU A 460 -22.75 0.02 1.48
CA LEU A 460 -23.36 -0.75 0.40
C LEU A 460 -24.48 0.06 -0.26
N HIS A 461 -24.56 0.10 -1.59
CA HIS A 461 -25.59 0.83 -2.35
C HIS A 461 -25.82 2.28 -1.86
N ASN A 462 -24.72 3.03 -1.65
CA ASN A 462 -24.74 4.41 -1.14
C ASN A 462 -25.39 4.58 0.24
N THR A 463 -25.42 3.52 1.04
CA THR A 463 -26.06 3.51 2.35
C THR A 463 -25.24 2.75 3.40
N LEU A 464 -25.43 3.05 4.67
CA LEU A 464 -24.80 2.35 5.79
C LEU A 464 -25.67 1.18 6.25
N ALA A 465 -25.20 -0.06 6.07
CA ALA A 465 -25.83 -1.27 6.58
C ALA A 465 -25.24 -1.64 7.96
N PRO A 466 -26.04 -1.78 9.02
CA PRO A 466 -25.56 -2.11 10.36
C PRO A 466 -25.16 -3.58 10.48
N VAL A 467 -24.10 -3.84 11.26
CA VAL A 467 -23.69 -5.20 11.64
C VAL A 467 -24.70 -5.77 12.62
N ILE A 468 -25.27 -6.92 12.31
CA ILE A 468 -26.21 -7.62 13.19
C ILE A 468 -25.57 -8.87 13.80
N GLY A 469 -25.77 -9.05 15.09
CA GLY A 469 -25.19 -10.17 15.85
C GLY A 469 -23.68 -10.03 16.06
N THR A 470 -23.06 -11.08 16.58
CA THR A 470 -21.64 -11.11 16.92
C THR A 470 -20.79 -11.34 15.69
N VAL A 471 -19.67 -10.61 15.54
CA VAL A 471 -18.65 -10.84 14.49
C VAL A 471 -17.98 -12.19 14.74
N CYS A 472 -17.94 -13.04 13.70
CA CYS A 472 -17.28 -14.36 13.71
C CYS A 472 -15.80 -14.26 13.29
N MET A 473 -15.09 -15.40 13.27
CA MET A 473 -13.68 -15.45 12.89
C MET A 473 -13.45 -14.97 11.45
N ASP A 474 -14.25 -15.48 10.52
CA ASP A 474 -14.06 -15.28 9.08
C ASP A 474 -15.23 -14.56 8.40
N MET A 475 -16.28 -14.25 9.14
CA MET A 475 -17.53 -13.63 8.61
C MET A 475 -18.21 -12.76 9.66
N PHE A 476 -19.05 -11.84 9.18
CA PHE A 476 -20.09 -11.21 9.99
C PHE A 476 -21.34 -10.98 9.15
N MET A 477 -22.44 -10.61 9.79
CA MET A 477 -23.72 -10.38 9.14
C MET A 477 -24.12 -8.92 9.25
N ILE A 478 -24.82 -8.43 8.22
CA ILE A 478 -25.38 -7.08 8.16
C ILE A 478 -26.88 -7.16 7.87
N ASP A 479 -27.64 -6.22 8.38
CA ASP A 479 -29.04 -6.05 8.04
C ASP A 479 -29.16 -5.19 6.78
N VAL A 480 -29.71 -5.78 5.72
CA VAL A 480 -29.94 -5.13 4.42
C VAL A 480 -31.44 -5.02 4.09
N THR A 481 -32.32 -5.18 5.08
CA THR A 481 -33.76 -5.19 4.90
C THR A 481 -34.27 -3.95 4.16
N GLU A 482 -33.74 -2.79 4.47
CA GLU A 482 -34.13 -1.51 3.88
C GLU A 482 -33.30 -1.11 2.65
N ILE A 483 -32.40 -1.99 2.17
CA ILE A 483 -31.55 -1.73 1.01
C ILE A 483 -32.02 -2.57 -0.18
N PRO A 484 -32.68 -1.96 -1.17
CA PRO A 484 -33.26 -2.72 -2.27
C PRO A 484 -32.17 -3.22 -3.24
N GLY A 485 -32.45 -4.38 -3.85
CA GLY A 485 -31.66 -4.89 -4.97
C GLY A 485 -30.33 -5.52 -4.60
N VAL A 486 -30.03 -5.74 -3.32
CA VAL A 486 -28.79 -6.39 -2.86
C VAL A 486 -28.72 -7.82 -3.37
N GLN A 487 -27.54 -8.21 -3.87
CA GLN A 487 -27.28 -9.54 -4.44
C GLN A 487 -26.05 -10.21 -3.83
N GLU A 488 -26.01 -11.53 -3.87
CA GLU A 488 -24.82 -12.30 -3.50
C GLU A 488 -23.69 -12.01 -4.48
N GLY A 489 -22.44 -11.91 -3.95
CA GLY A 489 -21.25 -11.57 -4.73
C GLY A 489 -20.96 -10.07 -4.85
N GLU A 490 -21.87 -9.19 -4.44
CA GLU A 490 -21.63 -7.73 -4.48
C GLU A 490 -20.55 -7.30 -3.48
N ASP A 491 -19.82 -6.26 -3.85
CA ASP A 491 -18.78 -5.63 -3.02
C ASP A 491 -19.41 -4.81 -1.89
N VAL A 492 -18.81 -4.95 -0.70
CA VAL A 492 -19.15 -4.19 0.50
C VAL A 492 -17.90 -3.46 0.98
N ILE A 493 -17.99 -2.15 1.19
CA ILE A 493 -16.86 -1.34 1.68
C ILE A 493 -16.86 -1.35 3.21
N ILE A 494 -15.77 -1.81 3.77
CA ILE A 494 -15.54 -1.89 5.21
C ILE A 494 -14.97 -0.56 5.73
N PHE A 495 -13.99 0.00 5.03
CA PHE A 495 -13.55 1.39 5.14
C PHE A 495 -12.90 1.84 3.82
N GLY A 496 -12.89 3.13 3.57
CA GLY A 496 -12.38 3.75 2.34
C GLY A 496 -12.85 5.20 2.22
N SER A 497 -12.94 5.72 1.02
CA SER A 497 -13.38 7.11 0.79
C SER A 497 -14.85 7.34 1.19
N GLN A 498 -15.72 6.34 0.96
CA GLN A 498 -17.16 6.41 1.30
C GLN A 498 -17.44 6.16 2.79
N LEU A 499 -16.54 5.43 3.46
CA LEU A 499 -16.61 5.12 4.88
C LEU A 499 -15.22 5.33 5.50
N PRO A 500 -14.89 6.56 5.94
CA PRO A 500 -13.59 6.86 6.48
C PRO A 500 -13.19 5.97 7.65
N VAL A 501 -11.93 5.51 7.68
CA VAL A 501 -11.41 4.63 8.73
C VAL A 501 -11.52 5.25 10.13
N GLN A 502 -11.56 6.59 10.22
CA GLN A 502 -11.78 7.34 11.46
C GLN A 502 -13.14 7.02 12.09
N LEU A 503 -14.19 6.86 11.27
CA LEU A 503 -15.52 6.47 11.77
C LEU A 503 -15.51 5.03 12.31
N LEU A 504 -14.84 4.12 11.61
CA LEU A 504 -14.71 2.74 12.08
C LEU A 504 -13.95 2.69 13.41
N ALA A 505 -12.87 3.47 13.53
CA ALA A 505 -12.09 3.60 14.75
C ALA A 505 -12.93 4.17 15.89
N GLN A 506 -13.72 5.22 15.63
CA GLN A 506 -14.61 5.83 16.61
C GLN A 506 -15.66 4.82 17.13
N TRP A 507 -16.32 4.08 16.23
CA TRP A 507 -17.28 3.04 16.64
C TRP A 507 -16.61 1.92 17.43
N ALA A 508 -15.37 1.60 17.08
CA ALA A 508 -14.58 0.60 17.79
C ALA A 508 -13.93 1.13 19.08
N ASN A 509 -14.14 2.40 19.45
CA ASN A 509 -13.50 3.06 20.58
C ASN A 509 -11.97 2.88 20.59
N THR A 510 -11.35 3.22 19.45
CA THR A 510 -9.90 3.15 19.21
C THR A 510 -9.46 4.23 18.21
N ILE A 511 -8.24 4.11 17.69
CA ILE A 511 -7.61 5.05 16.76
C ILE A 511 -7.45 4.42 15.36
N PRO A 512 -7.41 5.24 14.28
CA PRO A 512 -7.21 4.75 12.92
C PRO A 512 -5.98 3.86 12.73
N TYR A 513 -4.90 4.13 13.45
CA TYR A 513 -3.67 3.33 13.44
C TYR A 513 -3.95 1.84 13.74
N GLU A 514 -4.72 1.56 14.82
CA GLU A 514 -5.05 0.18 15.21
C GLU A 514 -5.90 -0.53 14.16
N ILE A 515 -6.87 0.18 13.58
CA ILE A 515 -7.71 -0.39 12.51
C ILE A 515 -6.86 -0.75 11.30
N MET A 516 -6.01 0.16 10.83
CA MET A 516 -5.22 -0.04 9.62
C MET A 516 -4.17 -1.14 9.80
N THR A 517 -3.39 -1.08 10.90
CA THR A 517 -2.36 -2.08 11.20
C THR A 517 -2.94 -3.44 11.57
N GLY A 518 -4.20 -3.48 12.02
CA GLY A 518 -4.94 -4.70 12.35
C GLY A 518 -5.39 -5.51 11.12
N VAL A 519 -5.34 -4.96 9.90
CA VAL A 519 -5.69 -5.72 8.69
C VAL A 519 -4.67 -6.84 8.48
N SER A 520 -5.14 -8.08 8.62
CA SER A 520 -4.31 -9.28 8.56
C SER A 520 -3.57 -9.41 7.23
N GLN A 521 -2.37 -9.96 7.23
CA GLN A 521 -1.60 -10.25 6.00
C GLN A 521 -2.28 -11.26 5.08
N ARG A 522 -3.23 -12.06 5.55
CA ARG A 522 -4.05 -12.95 4.71
C ARG A 522 -5.02 -12.20 3.79
N VAL A 523 -5.34 -10.94 4.09
CA VAL A 523 -6.08 -10.04 3.20
C VAL A 523 -5.13 -9.59 2.09
N LYS A 524 -5.48 -9.88 0.84
CA LYS A 524 -4.64 -9.51 -0.32
C LYS A 524 -4.58 -7.99 -0.47
N ARG A 525 -3.37 -7.44 -0.60
CA ARG A 525 -3.15 -6.04 -1.00
C ARG A 525 -3.15 -5.97 -2.52
N ILE A 526 -3.82 -4.96 -3.06
CA ILE A 526 -3.91 -4.68 -4.49
C ILE A 526 -3.50 -3.23 -4.68
N TYR A 527 -2.37 -3.02 -5.34
CA TYR A 527 -1.83 -1.68 -5.59
C TYR A 527 -2.29 -1.19 -6.94
N PHE A 528 -2.62 0.09 -7.02
CA PHE A 528 -2.98 0.75 -8.26
C PHE A 528 -2.55 2.22 -8.24
N GLU A 529 -2.43 2.79 -9.44
CA GLU A 529 -2.14 4.19 -9.68
C GLU A 529 -3.30 4.77 -10.51
N GLU A 530 -4.08 5.69 -9.96
CA GLU A 530 -5.15 6.41 -10.68
C GLU A 530 -4.66 7.72 -11.26
#